data_2bee8efff4a84568e278482e267c8280
#
_entry.id   2bee8efff4a84568e278482e267c8280
#
_cell.length_a   1.000
_cell.length_b   1.000
_cell.length_c   1.000
_cell.angle_alpha   90.00
_cell.angle_beta   90.00
_cell.angle_gamma   90.00
#
_symmetry.space_group_name_H-M   'P 1'
#
loop_
_entity.id
_entity.type
_entity.pdbx_description
1 polymer ?
#
loop_
_entity_poly.entity_id
_entity_poly.type
_entity_poly.pdbx_seq_one_letter_code
_entity_poly.pdbx_strand_id
1 'polypeptide(L)'
;MKRKWWHDKVVYQIYPKSFYDSNGDGIGDIPGIISKLDYLKELGADILWLSPIYKSPLADQGYDIADYYAIDPRFGTMEDMDRLIAEAKKREMYILMDLVVNHCSDEHEWFQQAIKDPDGKYGNFFYIRDKKDDKAPCNWRSYFGGPVWEELPGHPDKQYLHVFHKKQPDLNWENPEVREEVYKNIRWWMEKGLGGFRIDAIINIKKKLPFSDYPADRADGLCSVGRMLEEAEGIGEFLGEMAEKCFHPYDAFTVGEVFNEKEYEIKDFIGENGYFSSMFDFEETCYGKSEDGWYASKPYLTPEEYKKCIFHTQKKIGDTGMISNIIENHDEPRGVCHYISPEDRCPDSRKLLAGVYFLLKGIPFIYQGQEIGMENMEFTSMDQIDDISTIDEYQVALRAGCSEKEALDAASAFSRDNARTPVQWSAEKNAGFSEGEPWLGVNPNYKEINVKSQLTDSDSLLSFYKKLTALRKAPEYKETLVYGTFAPYQEEQKNLIAYTRNGEKNLLILGNMQAQSQKVSLPGEVKEVLLNNQKAVEITEKEIILKPYQFIVLETAV
;
A
#
# COMPACT_ATOMS: atom_id res chain seq x y z
N MET A 1 21.80 -12.76 5.21
CA MET A 1 21.25 -11.88 4.14
C MET A 1 22.36 -10.99 3.59
N LYS A 2 22.55 -10.95 2.27
CA LYS A 2 23.50 -10.05 1.60
C LYS A 2 23.00 -8.62 1.68
N ARG A 3 23.86 -7.67 2.09
CA ARG A 3 23.48 -6.26 2.21
C ARG A 3 23.15 -5.65 0.86
N LYS A 4 22.05 -4.91 0.80
CA LYS A 4 21.56 -4.18 -0.37
C LYS A 4 21.43 -2.70 -0.05
N TRP A 5 21.51 -1.84 -1.07
CA TRP A 5 21.48 -0.38 -0.92
C TRP A 5 20.16 0.15 -0.30
N TRP A 6 19.07 -0.60 -0.46
CA TRP A 6 17.73 -0.22 -0.02
C TRP A 6 17.36 -0.71 1.39
N HIS A 7 18.15 -1.58 2.05
CA HIS A 7 17.80 -2.16 3.35
C HIS A 7 17.59 -1.11 4.46
N ASP A 8 18.38 -0.04 4.44
CA ASP A 8 18.33 1.02 5.46
C ASP A 8 17.41 2.18 5.09
N LYS A 9 16.73 2.11 3.96
CA LYS A 9 15.92 3.21 3.43
C LYS A 9 14.54 3.30 4.09
N VAL A 10 13.95 4.48 3.96
CA VAL A 10 12.57 4.80 4.31
C VAL A 10 11.85 5.17 3.02
N VAL A 11 10.72 4.53 2.77
CA VAL A 11 9.91 4.78 1.58
C VAL A 11 8.76 5.72 1.94
N TYR A 12 8.48 6.68 1.06
CA TYR A 12 7.30 7.53 1.15
C TYR A 12 6.45 7.33 -0.10
N GLN A 13 5.19 6.93 0.09
CA GLN A 13 4.26 6.77 -1.01
C GLN A 13 3.54 8.08 -1.31
N ILE A 14 3.53 8.45 -2.57
CA ILE A 14 2.80 9.59 -3.12
C ILE A 14 1.67 9.08 -4.01
N TYR A 15 0.45 9.53 -3.73
CA TYR A 15 -0.69 9.45 -4.63
C TYR A 15 -0.78 10.77 -5.39
N PRO A 16 -0.23 10.88 -6.61
CA PRO A 16 0.06 12.15 -7.25
C PRO A 16 -1.15 13.06 -7.39
N LYS A 17 -2.30 12.48 -7.76
CA LYS A 17 -3.56 13.19 -7.98
C LYS A 17 -4.00 14.05 -6.78
N SER A 18 -3.60 13.66 -5.55
CA SER A 18 -3.98 14.33 -4.29
C SER A 18 -2.80 14.86 -3.49
N PHE A 19 -1.58 14.91 -4.05
CA PHE A 19 -0.42 15.32 -3.27
C PHE A 19 -0.27 16.85 -3.23
N TYR A 20 -0.07 17.50 -4.36
CA TYR A 20 -0.01 18.95 -4.48
C TYR A 20 -0.24 19.40 -5.93
N ASP A 21 -1.21 20.28 -6.12
CA ASP A 21 -1.55 20.90 -7.40
C ASP A 21 -0.75 22.18 -7.59
N SER A 22 0.10 22.22 -8.59
CA SER A 22 0.95 23.37 -8.89
C SER A 22 0.37 24.37 -9.89
N ASN A 23 -0.63 23.93 -10.67
CA ASN A 23 -1.19 24.70 -11.79
C ASN A 23 -2.62 25.24 -11.52
N GLY A 24 -3.28 24.76 -10.46
CA GLY A 24 -4.58 25.24 -10.00
C GLY A 24 -5.77 24.60 -10.73
N ASP A 25 -5.60 23.42 -11.32
CA ASP A 25 -6.68 22.72 -12.01
C ASP A 25 -7.46 21.72 -11.10
N GLY A 26 -7.04 21.60 -9.83
CA GLY A 26 -7.66 20.73 -8.84
C GLY A 26 -7.05 19.32 -8.78
N ILE A 27 -6.04 19.03 -9.58
CA ILE A 27 -5.36 17.73 -9.67
C ILE A 27 -3.89 17.92 -9.32
N GLY A 28 -3.37 17.10 -8.42
CA GLY A 28 -1.95 17.10 -8.08
C GLY A 28 -1.09 16.66 -9.27
N ASP A 29 0.13 17.19 -9.36
CA ASP A 29 0.97 17.03 -10.53
C ASP A 29 2.47 16.81 -10.19
N ILE A 30 3.26 16.42 -11.17
CA ILE A 30 4.70 16.17 -11.02
C ILE A 30 5.46 17.44 -10.61
N PRO A 31 5.22 18.63 -11.18
CA PRO A 31 5.82 19.87 -10.69
C PRO A 31 5.51 20.15 -9.21
N GLY A 32 4.28 19.82 -8.78
CA GLY A 32 3.88 19.89 -7.38
C GLY A 32 4.71 18.97 -6.50
N ILE A 33 4.94 17.72 -6.93
CA ILE A 33 5.81 16.77 -6.22
C ILE A 33 7.24 17.34 -6.11
N ILE A 34 7.78 17.87 -7.20
CA ILE A 34 9.12 18.48 -7.22
C ILE A 34 9.23 19.60 -6.19
N SER A 35 8.19 20.43 -6.04
CA SER A 35 8.15 21.53 -5.07
C SER A 35 8.23 21.11 -3.61
N LYS A 36 7.91 19.83 -3.32
CA LYS A 36 7.89 19.26 -1.96
C LYS A 36 9.05 18.30 -1.66
N LEU A 37 10.01 18.15 -2.57
CA LEU A 37 11.14 17.22 -2.37
C LEU A 37 11.98 17.56 -1.13
N ASP A 38 12.18 18.85 -0.81
CA ASP A 38 12.92 19.26 0.38
C ASP A 38 12.18 18.88 1.67
N TYR A 39 10.84 19.04 1.71
CA TYR A 39 10.00 18.57 2.81
C TYR A 39 10.15 17.05 3.02
N LEU A 40 10.08 16.28 1.95
CA LEU A 40 10.22 14.81 2.00
C LEU A 40 11.61 14.40 2.46
N LYS A 41 12.65 15.09 2.01
CA LYS A 41 14.03 14.86 2.45
C LYS A 41 14.21 15.17 3.93
N GLU A 42 13.64 16.26 4.43
CA GLU A 42 13.67 16.63 5.85
C GLU A 42 12.89 15.66 6.73
N LEU A 43 11.80 15.06 6.23
CA LEU A 43 11.08 13.98 6.90
C LEU A 43 11.96 12.73 7.04
N GLY A 44 12.95 12.58 6.16
CA GLY A 44 13.86 11.45 6.11
C GLY A 44 13.50 10.39 5.08
N ALA A 45 12.62 10.68 4.12
CA ALA A 45 12.34 9.81 3.00
C ALA A 45 13.57 9.66 2.09
N ASP A 46 13.83 8.44 1.64
CA ASP A 46 14.92 8.08 0.75
C ASP A 46 14.42 7.60 -0.61
N ILE A 47 13.24 7.00 -0.62
CA ILE A 47 12.61 6.43 -1.80
C ILE A 47 11.20 6.99 -1.89
N LEU A 48 10.82 7.49 -3.07
CA LEU A 48 9.47 7.99 -3.34
C LEU A 48 8.78 7.00 -4.28
N TRP A 49 7.74 6.34 -3.78
CA TRP A 49 6.88 5.49 -4.60
C TRP A 49 5.70 6.33 -5.12
N LEU A 50 5.57 6.45 -6.43
CA LEU A 50 4.48 7.14 -7.10
C LEU A 50 3.42 6.12 -7.53
N SER A 51 2.16 6.29 -7.09
CA SER A 51 1.01 5.62 -7.71
C SER A 51 0.92 6.04 -9.19
N PRO A 52 0.20 5.29 -10.05
CA PRO A 52 0.33 5.43 -11.50
C PRO A 52 0.12 6.85 -12.02
N ILE A 53 1.03 7.29 -12.88
CA ILE A 53 1.00 8.57 -13.60
C ILE A 53 1.08 8.40 -15.12
N TYR A 54 0.99 7.16 -15.60
CA TYR A 54 0.94 6.85 -17.03
C TYR A 54 -0.33 7.39 -17.65
N LYS A 55 -0.31 7.55 -18.98
CA LYS A 55 -1.52 7.90 -19.74
C LYS A 55 -2.61 6.87 -19.47
N SER A 56 -3.77 7.35 -19.00
CA SER A 56 -4.87 6.52 -18.55
C SER A 56 -6.20 7.26 -18.72
N PRO A 57 -7.32 6.59 -19.08
CA PRO A 57 -8.65 7.16 -18.97
C PRO A 57 -9.14 7.35 -17.53
N LEU A 58 -8.39 6.85 -16.51
CA LEU A 58 -8.71 6.90 -15.08
C LEU A 58 -9.99 6.16 -14.69
N ALA A 59 -10.33 5.07 -15.36
CA ALA A 59 -11.46 4.22 -14.96
C ALA A 59 -11.22 3.55 -13.60
N ASP A 60 -9.96 3.28 -13.26
CA ASP A 60 -9.51 2.86 -11.94
C ASP A 60 -8.33 3.73 -11.48
N GLN A 61 -8.52 5.05 -11.53
CA GLN A 61 -7.60 6.06 -10.99
C GLN A 61 -6.13 5.91 -11.44
N GLY A 62 -5.89 5.42 -12.68
CA GLY A 62 -4.57 5.27 -13.28
C GLY A 62 -4.07 3.83 -13.37
N TYR A 63 -4.71 2.88 -12.72
CA TYR A 63 -4.40 1.45 -12.85
C TYR A 63 -4.94 0.83 -14.15
N ASP A 64 -5.63 1.59 -14.98
CA ASP A 64 -6.05 1.28 -16.34
C ASP A 64 -5.14 2.01 -17.34
N ILE A 65 -3.95 1.46 -17.61
CA ILE A 65 -2.90 2.12 -18.39
C ILE A 65 -3.18 2.00 -19.89
N ALA A 66 -3.30 3.15 -20.56
CA ALA A 66 -3.50 3.24 -22.02
C ALA A 66 -2.19 3.35 -22.80
N ASP A 67 -1.11 3.86 -22.18
CA ASP A 67 0.22 3.94 -22.78
C ASP A 67 1.29 3.91 -21.69
N TYR A 68 2.09 2.85 -21.67
CA TYR A 68 3.15 2.66 -20.68
C TYR A 68 4.38 3.57 -20.87
N TYR A 69 4.51 4.22 -22.03
CA TYR A 69 5.65 5.08 -22.37
C TYR A 69 5.33 6.58 -22.27
N ALA A 70 4.11 6.92 -21.89
CA ALA A 70 3.67 8.31 -21.78
C ALA A 70 3.19 8.66 -20.38
N ILE A 71 3.48 9.89 -19.95
CA ILE A 71 2.87 10.50 -18.76
C ILE A 71 1.50 11.06 -19.14
N ASP A 72 0.52 10.88 -18.26
CA ASP A 72 -0.80 11.48 -18.45
C ASP A 72 -0.70 13.02 -18.35
N PRO A 73 -1.26 13.76 -19.32
CA PRO A 73 -1.15 15.23 -19.34
C PRO A 73 -1.69 15.93 -18.10
N ARG A 74 -2.57 15.29 -17.33
CA ARG A 74 -3.07 15.83 -16.05
C ARG A 74 -1.98 15.89 -14.99
N PHE A 75 -0.99 14.99 -15.04
CA PHE A 75 0.12 14.95 -14.09
C PHE A 75 1.36 15.70 -14.58
N GLY A 76 1.44 16.07 -15.84
CA GLY A 76 2.57 16.77 -16.43
C GLY A 76 3.08 16.13 -17.72
N THR A 77 4.36 16.34 -18.01
CA THR A 77 5.02 15.87 -19.23
C THR A 77 6.12 14.86 -18.92
N MET A 78 6.66 14.23 -19.96
CA MET A 78 7.86 13.38 -19.82
C MET A 78 9.08 14.19 -19.35
N GLU A 79 9.20 15.45 -19.77
CA GLU A 79 10.24 16.36 -19.32
C GLU A 79 10.11 16.68 -17.82
N ASP A 80 8.87 16.78 -17.30
CA ASP A 80 8.64 16.95 -15.87
C ASP A 80 9.06 15.69 -15.10
N MET A 81 8.78 14.49 -15.64
CA MET A 81 9.24 13.23 -15.04
C MET A 81 10.77 13.12 -15.03
N ASP A 82 11.42 13.43 -16.12
CA ASP A 82 12.88 13.45 -16.20
C ASP A 82 13.48 14.45 -15.19
N ARG A 83 12.84 15.62 -15.03
CA ARG A 83 13.20 16.61 -14.01
C ARG A 83 13.00 16.08 -12.60
N LEU A 84 11.87 15.38 -12.31
CA LEU A 84 11.63 14.78 -11.00
C LEU A 84 12.72 13.77 -10.63
N ILE A 85 13.06 12.86 -11.55
CA ILE A 85 14.14 11.88 -11.34
C ILE A 85 15.47 12.60 -11.05
N ALA A 86 15.81 13.63 -11.82
CA ALA A 86 17.04 14.38 -11.64
C ALA A 86 17.07 15.15 -10.31
N GLU A 87 15.97 15.81 -9.91
CA GLU A 87 15.87 16.56 -8.66
C GLU A 87 15.85 15.65 -7.42
N ALA A 88 15.22 14.48 -7.50
CA ALA A 88 15.29 13.45 -6.47
C ALA A 88 16.73 12.94 -6.30
N LYS A 89 17.42 12.63 -7.40
CA LYS A 89 18.81 12.17 -7.38
C LYS A 89 19.77 13.19 -6.76
N LYS A 90 19.60 14.48 -7.00
CA LYS A 90 20.41 15.55 -6.35
C LYS A 90 20.27 15.53 -4.81
N ARG A 91 19.16 15.03 -4.30
CA ARG A 91 18.84 14.88 -2.87
C ARG A 91 19.12 13.49 -2.34
N GLU A 92 19.80 12.64 -3.12
CA GLU A 92 20.05 11.24 -2.78
C GLU A 92 18.75 10.47 -2.50
N MET A 93 17.71 10.77 -3.25
CA MET A 93 16.42 10.07 -3.25
C MET A 93 16.21 9.32 -4.56
N TYR A 94 15.48 8.22 -4.47
CA TYR A 94 15.14 7.35 -5.60
C TYR A 94 13.65 7.44 -5.90
N ILE A 95 13.28 7.30 -7.16
CA ILE A 95 11.88 7.23 -7.59
C ILE A 95 11.52 5.77 -7.92
N LEU A 96 10.44 5.27 -7.36
CA LEU A 96 9.75 4.06 -7.79
C LEU A 96 8.44 4.46 -8.47
N MET A 97 8.15 3.79 -9.57
CA MET A 97 6.83 3.85 -10.20
C MET A 97 6.03 2.60 -9.86
N ASP A 98 4.73 2.70 -10.04
CA ASP A 98 3.84 1.54 -9.98
C ASP A 98 3.93 0.76 -11.30
N LEU A 99 4.09 -0.55 -11.24
CA LEU A 99 4.16 -1.44 -12.40
C LEU A 99 2.88 -2.27 -12.46
N VAL A 100 1.98 -1.91 -13.38
CA VAL A 100 0.69 -2.57 -13.59
C VAL A 100 0.80 -3.46 -14.81
N VAL A 101 0.87 -4.77 -14.62
CA VAL A 101 1.17 -5.72 -15.70
C VAL A 101 0.23 -6.93 -15.75
N ASN A 102 -0.73 -7.02 -14.82
CA ASN A 102 -1.79 -8.02 -14.94
C ASN A 102 -2.75 -7.69 -16.10
N HIS A 103 -3.01 -6.42 -16.32
CA HIS A 103 -3.96 -5.89 -17.28
C HIS A 103 -3.47 -4.57 -17.87
N CYS A 104 -4.14 -4.06 -18.90
CA CYS A 104 -4.00 -2.71 -19.39
C CYS A 104 -5.39 -2.07 -19.56
N SER A 105 -5.45 -0.80 -19.98
CA SER A 105 -6.71 -0.17 -20.33
C SER A 105 -7.35 -0.82 -21.56
N ASP A 106 -8.69 -0.80 -21.63
CA ASP A 106 -9.42 -1.09 -22.87
C ASP A 106 -9.10 -0.09 -23.99
N GLU A 107 -8.57 1.10 -23.66
CA GLU A 107 -8.08 2.09 -24.63
C GLU A 107 -6.61 1.85 -25.06
N HIS A 108 -5.91 0.89 -24.50
CA HIS A 108 -4.55 0.56 -24.91
C HIS A 108 -4.51 0.05 -26.35
N GLU A 109 -3.49 0.47 -27.11
CA GLU A 109 -3.33 0.10 -28.53
C GLU A 109 -3.45 -1.42 -28.76
N TRP A 110 -2.90 -2.25 -27.87
CA TRP A 110 -2.98 -3.71 -27.99
C TRP A 110 -4.42 -4.21 -27.96
N PHE A 111 -5.24 -3.69 -27.03
CA PHE A 111 -6.64 -4.12 -26.94
C PHE A 111 -7.48 -3.57 -28.09
N GLN A 112 -7.21 -2.34 -28.53
CA GLN A 112 -7.87 -1.75 -29.71
C GLN A 112 -7.54 -2.54 -31.01
N GLN A 113 -6.35 -3.10 -31.13
CA GLN A 113 -6.00 -4.01 -32.23
C GLN A 113 -6.65 -5.39 -32.06
N ALA A 114 -6.73 -5.91 -30.82
CA ALA A 114 -7.42 -7.16 -30.51
C ALA A 114 -8.91 -7.10 -30.86
N ILE A 115 -9.59 -5.97 -30.64
CA ILE A 115 -10.99 -5.76 -31.07
C ILE A 115 -11.12 -5.83 -32.59
N LYS A 116 -10.16 -5.28 -33.35
CA LYS A 116 -10.20 -5.29 -34.83
C LYS A 116 -9.96 -6.68 -35.41
N ASP A 117 -9.10 -7.47 -34.79
CA ASP A 117 -8.73 -8.83 -35.20
C ASP A 117 -8.54 -9.72 -33.96
N PRO A 118 -9.64 -10.27 -33.39
CA PRO A 118 -9.58 -11.09 -32.18
C PRO A 118 -8.78 -12.41 -32.34
N ASP A 119 -8.67 -12.90 -33.55
CA ASP A 119 -7.94 -14.15 -33.85
C ASP A 119 -6.49 -13.89 -34.30
N GLY A 120 -6.10 -12.61 -34.43
CA GLY A 120 -4.77 -12.18 -34.83
C GLY A 120 -3.76 -12.10 -33.68
N LYS A 121 -2.62 -11.43 -33.94
CA LYS A 121 -1.52 -11.29 -32.99
C LYS A 121 -1.98 -10.71 -31.65
N TYR A 122 -2.67 -9.58 -31.70
CA TYR A 122 -3.07 -8.87 -30.49
C TYR A 122 -4.27 -9.50 -29.78
N GLY A 123 -5.12 -10.28 -30.50
CA GLY A 123 -6.13 -11.12 -29.86
C GLY A 123 -5.52 -12.14 -28.89
N ASN A 124 -4.33 -12.66 -29.21
CA ASN A 124 -3.59 -13.57 -28.34
C ASN A 124 -2.87 -12.88 -27.17
N PHE A 125 -2.86 -11.53 -27.11
CA PHE A 125 -2.33 -10.77 -25.97
C PHE A 125 -3.27 -10.78 -24.79
N PHE A 126 -4.53 -11.16 -25.01
CA PHE A 126 -5.59 -11.20 -24.01
C PHE A 126 -6.22 -12.58 -23.94
N TYR A 127 -6.96 -12.83 -22.88
CA TYR A 127 -7.77 -14.03 -22.77
C TYR A 127 -9.12 -13.78 -23.46
N ILE A 128 -9.18 -13.93 -24.78
CA ILE A 128 -10.42 -13.85 -25.59
C ILE A 128 -10.92 -15.26 -25.85
N ARG A 129 -12.22 -15.50 -25.68
CA ARG A 129 -12.86 -16.82 -25.89
C ARG A 129 -14.19 -16.67 -26.60
N ASP A 130 -14.52 -17.67 -27.43
CA ASP A 130 -15.83 -17.77 -28.03
C ASP A 130 -16.87 -18.10 -26.97
N LYS A 131 -18.05 -17.49 -27.07
CA LYS A 131 -19.20 -17.87 -26.24
C LYS A 131 -19.67 -19.27 -26.66
N LYS A 132 -19.84 -20.15 -25.68
CA LYS A 132 -20.41 -21.48 -25.89
C LYS A 132 -21.75 -21.55 -25.16
N ASP A 133 -22.84 -21.82 -25.91
CA ASP A 133 -24.19 -21.93 -25.36
C ASP A 133 -24.61 -20.69 -24.50
N ASP A 134 -24.20 -19.50 -24.91
CA ASP A 134 -24.37 -18.22 -24.21
C ASP A 134 -23.81 -18.20 -22.78
N LYS A 135 -22.85 -19.08 -22.48
CA LYS A 135 -22.21 -19.15 -21.15
C LYS A 135 -20.79 -18.56 -21.18
N ALA A 136 -20.40 -17.98 -20.04
CA ALA A 136 -19.03 -17.61 -19.79
C ALA A 136 -18.14 -18.86 -19.60
N PRO A 137 -16.84 -18.77 -19.87
CA PRO A 137 -15.89 -19.88 -19.66
C PRO A 137 -15.78 -20.35 -18.21
N CYS A 138 -16.09 -19.49 -17.24
CA CYS A 138 -16.15 -19.82 -15.81
C CYS A 138 -17.02 -18.79 -15.05
N ASN A 139 -17.38 -19.14 -13.82
CA ASN A 139 -18.23 -18.32 -12.94
C ASN A 139 -17.44 -17.46 -11.94
N TRP A 140 -16.24 -17.00 -12.30
CA TRP A 140 -15.46 -16.18 -11.37
C TRP A 140 -16.05 -14.78 -11.24
N ARG A 141 -15.95 -14.22 -10.02
CA ARG A 141 -16.34 -12.84 -9.69
C ARG A 141 -15.12 -11.94 -9.69
N SER A 142 -15.25 -10.79 -10.38
CA SER A 142 -14.26 -9.71 -10.38
C SER A 142 -14.05 -9.13 -8.97
N TYR A 143 -12.88 -8.58 -8.71
CA TYR A 143 -12.58 -7.84 -7.48
C TYR A 143 -13.49 -6.61 -7.27
N PHE A 144 -14.01 -6.04 -8.36
CA PHE A 144 -14.94 -4.90 -8.34
C PHE A 144 -16.40 -5.30 -8.55
N GLY A 145 -16.72 -6.57 -8.30
CA GLY A 145 -18.07 -7.11 -8.45
C GLY A 145 -18.42 -7.55 -9.87
N GLY A 146 -19.48 -8.33 -10.00
CA GLY A 146 -19.92 -8.90 -11.28
C GLY A 146 -19.01 -10.01 -11.83
N PRO A 147 -19.36 -10.58 -12.99
CA PRO A 147 -18.58 -11.63 -13.63
C PRO A 147 -17.27 -11.10 -14.23
N VAL A 148 -16.23 -11.96 -14.31
CA VAL A 148 -14.94 -11.62 -14.93
C VAL A 148 -14.94 -11.66 -16.46
N TRP A 149 -16.03 -12.07 -17.09
CA TRP A 149 -16.14 -12.16 -18.54
C TRP A 149 -17.13 -11.12 -19.08
N GLU A 150 -16.64 -10.30 -19.99
CA GLU A 150 -17.43 -9.25 -20.66
C GLU A 150 -17.46 -9.51 -22.17
N GLU A 151 -18.52 -9.09 -22.85
CA GLU A 151 -18.63 -9.19 -24.32
C GLU A 151 -17.56 -8.34 -25.00
N LEU A 152 -16.86 -8.93 -25.99
CA LEU A 152 -15.85 -8.19 -26.74
C LEU A 152 -16.54 -7.17 -27.67
N PRO A 153 -16.22 -5.88 -27.59
CA PRO A 153 -16.86 -4.85 -28.39
C PRO A 153 -16.85 -5.18 -29.89
N GLY A 154 -18.04 -5.17 -30.54
CA GLY A 154 -18.20 -5.51 -31.94
C GLY A 154 -18.21 -7.01 -32.29
N HIS A 155 -18.04 -7.90 -31.29
CA HIS A 155 -18.01 -9.35 -31.49
C HIS A 155 -18.93 -10.04 -30.47
N PRO A 156 -20.24 -10.11 -30.71
CA PRO A 156 -21.21 -10.65 -29.75
C PRO A 156 -21.05 -12.15 -29.49
N ASP A 157 -20.29 -12.86 -30.32
CA ASP A 157 -19.91 -14.26 -30.17
C ASP A 157 -18.64 -14.49 -29.36
N LYS A 158 -17.94 -13.42 -28.96
CA LYS A 158 -16.70 -13.47 -28.20
C LYS A 158 -16.78 -12.69 -26.89
N GLN A 159 -15.94 -13.08 -25.94
CA GLN A 159 -15.80 -12.42 -24.65
C GLN A 159 -14.34 -12.40 -24.19
N TYR A 160 -13.99 -11.40 -23.37
CA TYR A 160 -12.64 -11.24 -22.82
C TYR A 160 -12.67 -11.30 -21.30
N LEU A 161 -11.53 -11.69 -20.71
CA LEU A 161 -11.34 -11.78 -19.26
C LEU A 161 -10.90 -10.43 -18.67
N HIS A 162 -11.49 -10.07 -17.53
CA HIS A 162 -11.02 -9.00 -16.66
C HIS A 162 -11.23 -9.39 -15.18
N VAL A 163 -10.16 -9.59 -14.43
CA VAL A 163 -10.32 -9.91 -12.99
C VAL A 163 -10.55 -8.66 -12.13
N PHE A 164 -10.26 -7.49 -12.67
CA PHE A 164 -10.59 -6.17 -12.11
C PHE A 164 -11.76 -5.52 -12.87
N HIS A 165 -11.71 -4.22 -13.15
CA HIS A 165 -12.77 -3.54 -13.86
C HIS A 165 -12.86 -4.00 -15.33
N LYS A 166 -14.07 -3.99 -15.92
CA LYS A 166 -14.28 -4.36 -17.34
C LYS A 166 -13.47 -3.51 -18.34
N LYS A 167 -13.02 -2.32 -17.93
CA LYS A 167 -12.08 -1.50 -18.71
C LYS A 167 -10.60 -1.87 -18.50
N GLN A 168 -10.33 -2.97 -17.82
CA GLN A 168 -8.99 -3.47 -17.52
C GLN A 168 -8.85 -4.91 -18.03
N PRO A 169 -8.81 -5.15 -19.37
CA PRO A 169 -8.66 -6.49 -19.92
C PRO A 169 -7.34 -7.13 -19.49
N ASP A 170 -7.39 -8.38 -19.03
CA ASP A 170 -6.27 -9.13 -18.52
C ASP A 170 -5.30 -9.55 -19.64
N LEU A 171 -4.01 -9.30 -19.43
CA LEU A 171 -2.94 -9.71 -20.32
C LEU A 171 -2.68 -11.22 -20.21
N ASN A 172 -2.48 -11.87 -21.34
CA ASN A 172 -2.19 -13.30 -21.44
C ASN A 172 -0.70 -13.58 -21.21
N TRP A 173 -0.29 -13.76 -19.96
CA TRP A 173 1.09 -14.03 -19.57
C TRP A 173 1.62 -15.40 -20.05
N GLU A 174 0.76 -16.34 -20.46
CA GLU A 174 1.20 -17.56 -21.12
C GLU A 174 1.83 -17.27 -22.50
N ASN A 175 1.49 -16.13 -23.11
CA ASN A 175 2.08 -15.70 -24.37
C ASN A 175 3.45 -15.03 -24.14
N PRO A 176 4.57 -15.62 -24.64
CA PRO A 176 5.89 -15.03 -24.44
C PRO A 176 6.09 -13.67 -25.13
N GLU A 177 5.30 -13.34 -26.17
CA GLU A 177 5.38 -12.03 -26.81
C GLU A 177 4.82 -10.93 -25.86
N VAL A 178 3.78 -11.24 -25.07
CA VAL A 178 3.26 -10.31 -24.04
C VAL A 178 4.34 -10.05 -23.00
N ARG A 179 4.98 -11.10 -22.48
CA ARG A 179 6.05 -10.97 -21.50
C ARG A 179 7.19 -10.10 -22.01
N GLU A 180 7.64 -10.31 -23.25
CA GLU A 180 8.75 -9.52 -23.80
C GLU A 180 8.36 -8.04 -24.01
N GLU A 181 7.13 -7.73 -24.40
CA GLU A 181 6.68 -6.32 -24.49
C GLU A 181 6.62 -5.66 -23.09
N VAL A 182 6.17 -6.38 -22.06
CA VAL A 182 6.23 -5.91 -20.67
C VAL A 182 7.67 -5.67 -20.23
N TYR A 183 8.60 -6.60 -20.52
CA TYR A 183 10.02 -6.47 -20.14
C TYR A 183 10.71 -5.31 -20.86
N LYS A 184 10.37 -5.02 -22.11
CA LYS A 184 10.87 -3.82 -22.82
C LYS A 184 10.45 -2.54 -22.11
N ASN A 185 9.19 -2.48 -21.68
CA ASN A 185 8.66 -1.33 -20.94
C ASN A 185 9.41 -1.13 -19.61
N ILE A 186 9.57 -2.20 -18.81
CA ILE A 186 10.29 -2.13 -17.53
C ILE A 186 11.73 -1.63 -17.74
N ARG A 187 12.46 -2.21 -18.69
CA ARG A 187 13.85 -1.81 -18.97
C ARG A 187 13.95 -0.34 -19.42
N TRP A 188 13.02 0.10 -20.25
CA TRP A 188 12.99 1.49 -20.71
C TRP A 188 12.87 2.49 -19.56
N TRP A 189 12.00 2.20 -18.58
CA TRP A 189 11.87 3.03 -17.39
C TRP A 189 13.10 2.95 -16.47
N MET A 190 13.69 1.77 -16.32
CA MET A 190 14.94 1.62 -15.56
C MET A 190 16.09 2.43 -16.19
N GLU A 191 16.18 2.44 -17.52
CA GLU A 191 17.17 3.22 -18.27
C GLU A 191 16.97 4.75 -18.13
N LYS A 192 15.75 5.20 -17.85
CA LYS A 192 15.49 6.61 -17.48
C LYS A 192 16.01 6.97 -16.09
N GLY A 193 16.38 6.02 -15.27
CA GLY A 193 17.00 6.23 -13.96
C GLY A 193 16.09 6.02 -12.76
N LEU A 194 15.03 5.22 -12.89
CA LEU A 194 14.24 4.78 -11.74
C LEU A 194 15.07 3.94 -10.78
N GLY A 195 14.72 3.99 -9.48
CA GLY A 195 15.26 3.08 -8.46
C GLY A 195 14.62 1.70 -8.47
N GLY A 196 13.47 1.55 -9.11
CA GLY A 196 12.73 0.30 -9.22
C GLY A 196 11.22 0.49 -9.32
N PHE A 197 10.46 -0.50 -8.85
CA PHE A 197 9.01 -0.53 -8.97
C PHE A 197 8.31 -1.12 -7.74
N ARG A 198 7.13 -0.62 -7.43
CA ARG A 198 6.10 -1.39 -6.74
C ARG A 198 5.27 -2.11 -7.82
N ILE A 199 4.98 -3.39 -7.62
CA ILE A 199 4.40 -4.24 -8.66
C ILE A 199 2.99 -4.62 -8.22
N ASP A 200 2.04 -4.05 -8.95
CA ASP A 200 0.61 -4.13 -8.70
C ASP A 200 0.06 -5.53 -8.95
N ALA A 201 -0.78 -6.01 -8.04
CA ALA A 201 -1.62 -7.21 -8.20
C ALA A 201 -0.90 -8.40 -8.84
N ILE A 202 0.39 -8.55 -8.59
CA ILE A 202 1.32 -9.39 -9.37
C ILE A 202 0.95 -10.87 -9.38
N ILE A 203 0.33 -11.38 -8.33
CA ILE A 203 -0.09 -12.78 -8.27
C ILE A 203 -1.19 -13.12 -9.28
N ASN A 204 -1.93 -12.13 -9.76
CA ASN A 204 -3.01 -12.31 -10.74
C ASN A 204 -2.51 -12.58 -12.16
N ILE A 205 -1.23 -12.39 -12.48
CA ILE A 205 -0.69 -12.67 -13.83
C ILE A 205 -0.80 -14.14 -14.21
N LYS A 206 -0.79 -15.05 -13.24
CA LYS A 206 -0.97 -16.49 -13.46
C LYS A 206 -2.43 -16.88 -13.25
N LYS A 207 -3.03 -17.48 -14.29
CA LYS A 207 -4.39 -18.02 -14.23
C LYS A 207 -4.37 -19.53 -14.14
N LYS A 208 -5.34 -20.10 -13.41
CA LYS A 208 -5.60 -21.55 -13.47
C LYS A 208 -6.25 -21.89 -14.81
N LEU A 209 -5.54 -22.66 -15.62
CA LEU A 209 -6.03 -23.13 -16.93
C LEU A 209 -6.16 -24.65 -16.96
N PRO A 210 -7.15 -25.21 -17.69
CA PRO A 210 -8.25 -24.49 -18.37
C PRO A 210 -9.19 -23.79 -17.40
N PHE A 211 -9.89 -22.75 -17.87
CA PHE A 211 -10.92 -22.07 -17.07
C PHE A 211 -12.00 -23.07 -16.64
N SER A 212 -12.42 -22.99 -15.38
CA SER A 212 -13.44 -23.88 -14.80
C SER A 212 -14.22 -23.17 -13.71
N ASP A 213 -15.46 -23.61 -13.52
CA ASP A 213 -16.33 -23.14 -12.46
C ASP A 213 -15.87 -23.63 -11.08
N TYR A 214 -16.11 -22.80 -10.07
CA TYR A 214 -16.03 -23.16 -8.66
C TYR A 214 -17.42 -23.12 -8.01
N PRO A 215 -17.61 -23.79 -6.85
CA PRO A 215 -18.83 -23.62 -6.07
C PRO A 215 -19.06 -22.13 -5.76
N ALA A 216 -20.27 -21.64 -6.06
CA ALA A 216 -20.64 -20.25 -5.76
C ALA A 216 -20.51 -19.96 -4.26
N ASP A 217 -19.93 -18.82 -3.93
CA ASP A 217 -19.73 -18.35 -2.56
C ASP A 217 -20.78 -17.32 -2.11
N ARG A 218 -21.55 -16.76 -3.07
CA ARG A 218 -22.64 -15.82 -2.83
C ARG A 218 -23.89 -16.19 -3.64
N ALA A 219 -25.02 -15.55 -3.34
CA ALA A 219 -26.31 -15.78 -3.99
C ALA A 219 -26.34 -15.38 -5.49
N ASP A 220 -25.35 -14.64 -5.99
CA ASP A 220 -25.20 -14.25 -7.38
C ASP A 220 -24.77 -15.41 -8.31
N GLY A 221 -24.44 -16.57 -7.75
CA GLY A 221 -24.00 -17.74 -8.49
C GLY A 221 -22.52 -17.70 -8.92
N LEU A 222 -21.80 -16.65 -8.54
CA LEU A 222 -20.39 -16.48 -8.83
C LEU A 222 -19.51 -16.96 -7.67
N CYS A 223 -18.22 -17.13 -7.95
CA CYS A 223 -17.19 -17.45 -6.96
C CYS A 223 -16.06 -16.41 -7.03
N SER A 224 -15.58 -15.97 -5.87
CA SER A 224 -14.43 -15.05 -5.81
C SER A 224 -13.25 -15.53 -6.66
N VAL A 225 -12.68 -14.65 -7.46
CA VAL A 225 -11.47 -14.94 -8.26
C VAL A 225 -10.29 -15.37 -7.38
N GLY A 226 -10.27 -15.02 -6.10
CA GLY A 226 -9.27 -15.47 -5.12
C GLY A 226 -9.15 -17.00 -5.04
N ARG A 227 -10.25 -17.75 -5.26
CA ARG A 227 -10.21 -19.22 -5.29
C ARG A 227 -9.34 -19.76 -6.41
N MET A 228 -9.35 -19.12 -7.56
CA MET A 228 -8.45 -19.48 -8.68
C MET A 228 -6.98 -19.31 -8.28
N LEU A 229 -6.64 -18.25 -7.54
CA LEU A 229 -5.26 -17.99 -7.12
C LEU A 229 -4.74 -19.05 -6.14
N GLU A 230 -5.59 -19.60 -5.29
CA GLU A 230 -5.20 -20.69 -4.37
C GLU A 230 -4.73 -21.95 -5.12
N GLU A 231 -5.23 -22.16 -6.34
CA GLU A 231 -4.95 -23.33 -7.18
C GLU A 231 -4.02 -23.05 -8.37
N ALA A 232 -3.73 -21.78 -8.67
CA ALA A 232 -2.83 -21.43 -9.74
C ALA A 232 -1.38 -21.79 -9.37
N GLU A 233 -0.71 -22.52 -10.24
CA GLU A 233 0.67 -22.98 -10.05
C GLU A 233 1.58 -22.45 -11.15
N GLY A 234 2.90 -22.32 -10.85
CA GLY A 234 3.92 -21.98 -11.83
C GLY A 234 4.14 -20.48 -12.04
N ILE A 235 3.62 -19.60 -11.18
CA ILE A 235 3.86 -18.16 -11.27
C ILE A 235 5.36 -17.82 -11.19
N GLY A 236 6.14 -18.61 -10.46
CA GLY A 236 7.58 -18.42 -10.30
C GLY A 236 8.37 -18.43 -11.62
N GLU A 237 7.86 -19.08 -12.67
CA GLU A 237 8.47 -19.02 -14.00
C GLU A 237 8.43 -17.58 -14.55
N PHE A 238 7.26 -16.92 -14.46
CA PHE A 238 7.09 -15.55 -14.95
C PHE A 238 7.84 -14.53 -14.10
N LEU A 239 7.77 -14.70 -12.77
CA LEU A 239 8.44 -13.79 -11.82
C LEU A 239 9.96 -13.92 -11.89
N GLY A 240 10.49 -15.14 -12.00
CA GLY A 240 11.92 -15.40 -12.16
C GLY A 240 12.46 -14.83 -13.47
N GLU A 241 11.74 -15.03 -14.59
CA GLU A 241 12.11 -14.46 -15.88
C GLU A 241 12.13 -12.92 -15.84
N MET A 242 11.13 -12.31 -15.21
CA MET A 242 11.05 -10.86 -15.04
C MET A 242 12.19 -10.33 -14.16
N ALA A 243 12.48 -10.99 -13.04
CA ALA A 243 13.57 -10.59 -12.14
C ALA A 243 14.93 -10.63 -12.84
N GLU A 244 15.22 -11.72 -13.57
CA GLU A 244 16.49 -11.90 -14.29
C GLU A 244 16.66 -10.91 -15.43
N LYS A 245 15.59 -10.63 -16.20
CA LYS A 245 15.67 -9.77 -17.38
C LYS A 245 15.54 -8.27 -17.07
N CYS A 246 14.85 -7.91 -15.97
CA CYS A 246 14.42 -6.54 -15.76
C CYS A 246 14.88 -5.91 -14.45
N PHE A 247 15.11 -6.69 -13.38
CA PHE A 247 15.41 -6.12 -12.07
C PHE A 247 16.87 -6.33 -11.66
N HIS A 248 17.38 -7.55 -11.76
CA HIS A 248 18.75 -7.87 -11.37
C HIS A 248 19.81 -7.06 -12.14
N PRO A 249 19.68 -6.82 -13.47
CA PRO A 249 20.66 -6.03 -14.22
C PRO A 249 20.81 -4.60 -13.75
N TYR A 250 19.79 -4.04 -13.08
CA TYR A 250 19.76 -2.66 -12.62
C TYR A 250 19.93 -2.53 -11.10
N ASP A 251 20.11 -3.64 -10.37
CA ASP A 251 20.04 -3.68 -8.89
C ASP A 251 18.81 -2.92 -8.36
N ALA A 252 17.65 -3.14 -9.03
CA ALA A 252 16.40 -2.45 -8.76
C ALA A 252 15.85 -2.80 -7.37
N PHE A 253 15.25 -1.82 -6.69
CA PHE A 253 14.41 -2.08 -5.53
C PHE A 253 12.98 -2.35 -5.99
N THR A 254 12.48 -3.55 -5.70
CA THR A 254 11.14 -3.98 -6.11
C THR A 254 10.29 -4.40 -4.92
N VAL A 255 9.02 -4.02 -4.95
CA VAL A 255 8.06 -4.38 -3.90
C VAL A 255 6.86 -5.06 -4.54
N GLY A 256 6.68 -6.35 -4.28
CA GLY A 256 5.54 -7.12 -4.79
C GLY A 256 4.28 -6.90 -3.95
N GLU A 257 3.15 -6.69 -4.60
CA GLU A 257 1.85 -6.79 -3.97
C GLU A 257 1.40 -8.26 -4.04
N VAL A 258 1.65 -8.98 -2.95
CA VAL A 258 1.39 -10.42 -2.84
C VAL A 258 0.32 -10.66 -1.78
N PHE A 259 -0.70 -11.43 -2.14
CA PHE A 259 -1.77 -11.86 -1.24
C PHE A 259 -1.77 -13.39 -1.14
N ASN A 260 -2.23 -13.91 -0.01
CA ASN A 260 -2.44 -15.34 0.22
C ASN A 260 -1.18 -16.20 0.01
N GLU A 261 0.02 -15.62 0.20
CA GLU A 261 1.27 -16.36 0.10
C GLU A 261 1.35 -17.42 1.20
N LYS A 262 1.88 -18.59 0.83
CA LYS A 262 2.15 -19.66 1.78
C LYS A 262 3.53 -19.46 2.41
N GLU A 263 3.67 -19.77 3.69
CA GLU A 263 4.91 -19.57 4.43
C GLU A 263 6.15 -20.16 3.72
N TYR A 264 6.00 -21.30 3.06
CA TYR A 264 7.10 -21.93 2.33
C TYR A 264 7.49 -21.19 1.03
N GLU A 265 6.63 -20.31 0.50
CA GLU A 265 6.86 -19.52 -0.72
C GLU A 265 7.62 -18.22 -0.45
N ILE A 266 7.62 -17.73 0.79
CA ILE A 266 8.22 -16.44 1.17
C ILE A 266 9.68 -16.34 0.71
N LYS A 267 10.46 -17.43 0.84
CA LYS A 267 11.86 -17.48 0.38
C LYS A 267 12.00 -17.29 -1.12
N ASP A 268 10.99 -17.71 -1.89
CA ASP A 268 10.99 -17.58 -3.34
C ASP A 268 10.58 -16.17 -3.75
N PHE A 269 9.72 -15.50 -2.96
CA PHE A 269 9.34 -14.11 -3.18
C PHE A 269 10.42 -13.13 -2.77
N ILE A 270 10.91 -13.17 -1.52
CA ILE A 270 11.77 -12.14 -0.93
C ILE A 270 13.05 -12.68 -0.26
N GLY A 271 13.40 -13.94 -0.48
CA GLY A 271 14.67 -14.49 -0.02
C GLY A 271 15.88 -13.86 -0.73
N GLU A 272 17.09 -14.33 -0.41
CA GLU A 272 18.34 -13.78 -0.97
C GLU A 272 18.38 -13.73 -2.50
N ASN A 273 17.73 -14.69 -3.17
CA ASN A 273 17.55 -14.76 -4.61
C ASN A 273 16.06 -14.71 -4.98
N GLY A 274 15.26 -14.01 -4.19
CA GLY A 274 13.83 -13.89 -4.41
C GLY A 274 13.48 -13.08 -5.66
N TYR A 275 12.24 -13.24 -6.12
CA TYR A 275 11.72 -12.52 -7.29
C TYR A 275 11.65 -11.01 -7.05
N PHE A 276 11.45 -10.59 -5.80
CA PHE A 276 11.33 -9.20 -5.37
C PHE A 276 12.34 -8.88 -4.29
N SER A 277 12.63 -7.60 -4.13
CA SER A 277 13.44 -7.07 -3.02
C SER A 277 12.69 -7.14 -1.70
N SER A 278 11.39 -6.89 -1.74
CA SER A 278 10.45 -6.86 -0.62
C SER A 278 9.04 -7.15 -1.11
N MET A 279 8.11 -7.36 -0.20
CA MET A 279 6.68 -7.44 -0.46
C MET A 279 5.91 -6.83 0.70
N PHE A 280 4.66 -6.47 0.48
CA PHE A 280 3.73 -6.15 1.56
C PHE A 280 3.19 -7.45 2.17
N ASP A 281 2.89 -7.40 3.47
CA ASP A 281 2.00 -8.34 4.14
C ASP A 281 0.72 -7.59 4.51
N PHE A 282 -0.41 -8.15 4.08
CA PHE A 282 -1.73 -7.53 4.27
C PHE A 282 -2.56 -8.26 5.33
N GLU A 283 -1.92 -9.04 6.21
CA GLU A 283 -2.64 -9.80 7.24
C GLU A 283 -3.50 -8.88 8.12
N GLU A 284 -2.95 -7.76 8.57
CA GLU A 284 -3.66 -6.77 9.39
C GLU A 284 -4.76 -6.04 8.61
N THR A 285 -4.57 -5.75 7.32
CA THR A 285 -5.58 -5.05 6.51
C THR A 285 -6.72 -5.96 6.08
N CYS A 286 -6.47 -7.25 5.96
CA CYS A 286 -7.49 -8.26 5.64
C CYS A 286 -8.21 -8.77 6.89
N TYR A 287 -7.62 -8.59 8.08
CA TYR A 287 -8.19 -9.11 9.32
C TYR A 287 -9.56 -8.49 9.63
N GLY A 288 -10.54 -9.34 9.91
CA GLY A 288 -11.90 -8.88 10.27
C GLY A 288 -12.77 -8.44 9.09
N LYS A 289 -12.25 -8.47 7.85
CA LYS A 289 -13.07 -8.30 6.64
C LYS A 289 -13.94 -9.56 6.43
N SER A 290 -15.23 -9.36 6.20
CA SER A 290 -16.20 -10.44 5.98
C SER A 290 -16.31 -10.78 4.49
N GLU A 291 -16.47 -12.07 4.19
CA GLU A 291 -16.77 -12.54 2.83
C GLU A 291 -18.17 -12.10 2.35
N ASP A 292 -19.09 -11.79 3.27
CA ASP A 292 -20.43 -11.29 2.93
C ASP A 292 -20.42 -9.85 2.41
N GLY A 293 -19.38 -9.08 2.71
CA GLY A 293 -19.19 -7.68 2.32
C GLY A 293 -18.80 -6.75 3.46
N TRP A 294 -18.51 -5.50 3.13
CA TRP A 294 -18.03 -4.52 4.11
C TRP A 294 -19.05 -4.21 5.21
N TYR A 295 -20.34 -4.33 4.92
CA TYR A 295 -21.40 -4.10 5.91
C TYR A 295 -21.36 -5.07 7.10
N ALA A 296 -20.73 -6.23 6.93
CA ALA A 296 -20.55 -7.25 7.96
C ALA A 296 -19.13 -7.24 8.56
N SER A 297 -18.26 -6.32 8.13
CA SER A 297 -16.86 -6.23 8.53
C SER A 297 -16.66 -5.30 9.73
N LYS A 298 -15.54 -5.47 10.44
CA LYS A 298 -15.15 -4.56 11.53
C LYS A 298 -14.39 -3.36 10.97
N PRO A 299 -14.77 -2.11 11.30
CA PRO A 299 -14.12 -0.92 10.75
C PRO A 299 -12.74 -0.64 11.36
N TYR A 300 -12.40 -1.22 12.52
CA TYR A 300 -11.09 -1.07 13.16
C TYR A 300 -10.68 -2.31 13.95
N LEU A 301 -9.38 -2.50 14.12
CA LEU A 301 -8.80 -3.58 14.89
C LEU A 301 -8.63 -3.18 16.36
N THR A 302 -8.82 -4.16 17.25
CA THR A 302 -8.40 -4.01 18.64
C THR A 302 -6.88 -4.08 18.76
N PRO A 303 -6.28 -3.53 19.84
CA PRO A 303 -4.84 -3.67 20.09
C PRO A 303 -4.32 -5.10 20.05
N GLU A 304 -5.11 -6.07 20.53
CA GLU A 304 -4.74 -7.48 20.55
C GLU A 304 -4.76 -8.11 19.15
N GLU A 305 -5.74 -7.75 18.33
CA GLU A 305 -5.83 -8.21 16.95
C GLU A 305 -4.65 -7.65 16.14
N TYR A 306 -4.36 -6.36 16.26
CA TYR A 306 -3.22 -5.74 15.60
C TYR A 306 -1.88 -6.35 16.03
N LYS A 307 -1.65 -6.49 17.36
CA LYS A 307 -0.47 -7.17 17.91
C LYS A 307 -0.29 -8.57 17.34
N LYS A 308 -1.37 -9.36 17.28
CA LYS A 308 -1.34 -10.72 16.75
C LYS A 308 -0.88 -10.73 15.30
N CYS A 309 -1.44 -9.88 14.44
CA CYS A 309 -1.08 -9.79 13.02
C CYS A 309 0.39 -9.44 12.84
N ILE A 310 0.85 -8.31 13.40
CA ILE A 310 2.24 -7.86 13.20
C ILE A 310 3.27 -8.84 13.78
N PHE A 311 2.97 -9.51 14.90
CA PHE A 311 3.87 -10.51 15.45
C PHE A 311 3.88 -11.80 14.64
N HIS A 312 2.75 -12.20 14.09
CA HIS A 312 2.67 -13.33 13.17
C HIS A 312 3.51 -13.06 11.92
N THR A 313 3.32 -11.91 11.25
CA THR A 313 4.13 -11.48 10.11
C THR A 313 5.62 -11.50 10.43
N GLN A 314 6.05 -10.89 11.54
CA GLN A 314 7.46 -10.83 11.90
C GLN A 314 8.06 -12.23 12.17
N LYS A 315 7.30 -13.15 12.78
CA LYS A 315 7.71 -14.54 13.00
C LYS A 315 7.77 -15.32 11.67
N LYS A 316 6.75 -15.15 10.80
CA LYS A 316 6.64 -15.79 9.49
C LYS A 316 7.81 -15.40 8.57
N ILE A 317 8.16 -14.13 8.52
CA ILE A 317 9.26 -13.62 7.69
C ILE A 317 10.63 -13.97 8.29
N GLY A 318 10.80 -13.81 9.61
CA GLY A 318 12.04 -14.11 10.34
C GLY A 318 13.27 -13.44 9.72
N ASP A 319 14.26 -14.25 9.32
CA ASP A 319 15.49 -13.82 8.67
C ASP A 319 15.50 -14.10 7.14
N THR A 320 14.36 -14.52 6.57
CA THR A 320 14.24 -14.90 5.16
C THR A 320 14.44 -13.71 4.23
N GLY A 321 13.84 -12.56 4.57
CA GLY A 321 13.89 -11.37 3.73
C GLY A 321 13.58 -10.09 4.50
N MET A 322 13.34 -9.00 3.76
CA MET A 322 12.87 -7.72 4.27
C MET A 322 11.43 -7.49 3.83
N ILE A 323 10.51 -7.42 4.78
CA ILE A 323 9.12 -7.06 4.53
C ILE A 323 8.95 -5.55 4.45
N SER A 324 7.99 -5.06 3.69
CA SER A 324 7.57 -3.65 3.66
C SER A 324 6.52 -3.42 4.73
N ASN A 325 6.89 -2.70 5.80
CA ASN A 325 5.97 -2.38 6.90
C ASN A 325 5.12 -1.17 6.55
N ILE A 326 3.81 -1.33 6.53
CA ILE A 326 2.83 -0.27 6.27
C ILE A 326 1.77 -0.23 7.37
N ILE A 327 1.08 0.90 7.52
CA ILE A 327 -0.18 1.03 8.29
C ILE A 327 -1.28 1.67 7.46
N GLU A 328 -0.98 2.21 6.29
CA GLU A 328 -1.93 2.71 5.32
C GLU A 328 -1.28 2.84 3.94
N ASN A 329 -2.10 2.84 2.91
CA ASN A 329 -1.75 3.11 1.53
C ASN A 329 -2.96 3.77 0.81
N HIS A 330 -2.93 3.85 -0.51
CA HIS A 330 -4.00 4.45 -1.32
C HIS A 330 -5.23 3.54 -1.55
N ASP A 331 -5.18 2.30 -1.07
CA ASP A 331 -6.25 1.29 -1.22
C ASP A 331 -6.90 0.91 0.11
N GLU A 332 -6.46 1.50 1.22
CA GLU A 332 -6.98 1.25 2.55
C GLU A 332 -7.45 2.56 3.21
N PRO A 333 -8.34 2.49 4.21
CA PRO A 333 -8.65 3.67 5.02
C PRO A 333 -7.42 4.20 5.76
N ARG A 334 -7.51 5.39 6.32
CA ARG A 334 -6.42 5.98 7.12
C ARG A 334 -6.09 5.12 8.33
N GLY A 335 -4.80 4.83 8.53
CA GLY A 335 -4.33 3.93 9.57
C GLY A 335 -4.73 4.34 10.98
N VAL A 336 -4.72 5.63 11.30
CA VAL A 336 -5.22 6.13 12.59
C VAL A 336 -6.70 5.83 12.83
N CYS A 337 -7.48 5.60 11.78
CA CYS A 337 -8.88 5.23 11.88
C CYS A 337 -9.10 3.72 11.88
N HIS A 338 -8.17 2.95 11.34
CA HIS A 338 -8.24 1.50 11.29
C HIS A 338 -7.62 0.82 12.53
N TYR A 339 -6.55 1.39 13.10
CA TYR A 339 -5.82 0.77 14.22
C TYR A 339 -6.06 1.44 15.57
N ILE A 340 -6.80 2.55 15.63
CA ILE A 340 -7.13 3.25 16.87
C ILE A 340 -8.63 3.49 16.92
N SER A 341 -9.28 2.96 17.97
CA SER A 341 -10.71 3.20 18.18
C SER A 341 -11.01 4.71 18.32
N PRO A 342 -12.20 5.19 17.95
CA PRO A 342 -12.52 6.62 18.01
C PRO A 342 -12.27 7.25 19.38
N GLU A 343 -12.59 6.55 20.47
CA GLU A 343 -12.43 7.00 21.84
C GLU A 343 -10.97 7.08 22.31
N ASP A 344 -10.08 6.34 21.65
CA ASP A 344 -8.65 6.27 22.00
C ASP A 344 -7.78 7.19 21.13
N ARG A 345 -8.35 7.88 20.13
CA ARG A 345 -7.61 8.76 19.23
C ARG A 345 -7.17 10.03 19.93
N CYS A 346 -5.87 10.12 20.17
CA CYS A 346 -5.22 11.28 20.75
C CYS A 346 -3.81 11.47 20.16
N PRO A 347 -3.13 12.61 20.42
CA PRO A 347 -1.76 12.81 19.92
C PRO A 347 -0.79 11.70 20.30
N ASP A 348 -0.88 11.17 21.52
CA ASP A 348 0.02 10.14 22.02
C ASP A 348 -0.24 8.78 21.36
N SER A 349 -1.51 8.38 21.16
CA SER A 349 -1.86 7.12 20.49
C SER A 349 -1.44 7.10 19.02
N ARG A 350 -1.49 8.25 18.33
CA ARG A 350 -1.00 8.39 16.94
C ARG A 350 0.52 8.23 16.88
N LYS A 351 1.27 8.85 17.80
CA LYS A 351 2.73 8.68 17.91
C LYS A 351 3.10 7.24 18.28
N LEU A 352 2.32 6.60 19.15
CA LEU A 352 2.50 5.21 19.53
C LEU A 352 2.35 4.29 18.31
N LEU A 353 1.26 4.42 17.55
CA LEU A 353 1.04 3.66 16.33
C LEU A 353 2.20 3.84 15.34
N ALA A 354 2.64 5.09 15.13
CA ALA A 354 3.78 5.41 14.28
C ALA A 354 5.06 4.69 14.74
N GLY A 355 5.37 4.73 16.04
CA GLY A 355 6.57 4.11 16.59
C GLY A 355 6.57 2.59 16.50
N VAL A 356 5.43 1.97 16.79
CA VAL A 356 5.29 0.51 16.83
C VAL A 356 5.58 -0.11 15.47
N TYR A 357 4.93 0.35 14.38
CA TYR A 357 5.16 -0.27 13.07
C TYR A 357 6.51 0.11 12.46
N PHE A 358 6.97 1.37 12.66
CA PHE A 358 8.16 1.91 12.00
C PHE A 358 9.45 1.20 12.40
N LEU A 359 9.53 0.69 13.64
CA LEU A 359 10.71 0.02 14.19
C LEU A 359 10.65 -1.52 14.11
N LEU A 360 9.60 -2.10 13.53
CA LEU A 360 9.57 -3.52 13.16
C LEU A 360 10.73 -3.85 12.20
N LYS A 361 11.13 -5.12 12.16
CA LYS A 361 12.13 -5.56 11.18
C LYS A 361 11.53 -5.46 9.78
N GLY A 362 12.24 -4.79 8.87
CA GLY A 362 11.77 -4.55 7.52
C GLY A 362 12.05 -3.12 7.05
N ILE A 363 11.35 -2.72 6.01
CA ILE A 363 11.46 -1.40 5.36
C ILE A 363 10.20 -0.61 5.69
N PRO A 364 10.29 0.48 6.45
CA PRO A 364 9.11 1.28 6.78
C PRO A 364 8.66 2.13 5.59
N PHE A 365 7.35 2.11 5.34
CA PHE A 365 6.67 2.93 4.37
C PHE A 365 5.81 3.97 5.10
N ILE A 366 5.85 5.20 4.64
CA ILE A 366 4.98 6.30 5.09
C ILE A 366 4.10 6.66 3.91
N TYR A 367 2.79 6.64 4.08
CA TYR A 367 1.86 7.12 3.07
C TYR A 367 1.63 8.63 3.22
N GLN A 368 1.41 9.36 2.11
CA GLN A 368 1.15 10.80 2.16
C GLN A 368 0.05 11.19 3.15
N GLY A 369 0.36 12.13 4.05
CA GLY A 369 -0.54 12.58 5.10
C GLY A 369 -0.55 11.72 6.37
N GLN A 370 0.02 10.52 6.33
CA GLN A 370 0.20 9.68 7.51
C GLN A 370 1.07 10.35 8.57
N GLU A 371 2.11 11.05 8.14
CA GLU A 371 3.07 11.74 9.01
C GLU A 371 2.45 12.91 9.79
N ILE A 372 1.30 13.40 9.37
CA ILE A 372 0.54 14.43 10.08
C ILE A 372 -0.73 13.88 10.75
N GLY A 373 -1.03 12.59 10.57
CA GLY A 373 -2.19 11.92 11.16
C GLY A 373 -3.52 12.29 10.49
N MET A 374 -3.54 12.38 9.15
CA MET A 374 -4.80 12.54 8.40
C MET A 374 -5.76 11.39 8.75
N GLU A 375 -7.03 11.71 8.81
CA GLU A 375 -8.11 10.81 9.20
C GLU A 375 -9.07 10.53 8.03
N ASN A 376 -9.91 9.52 8.19
CA ASN A 376 -10.99 9.24 7.26
C ASN A 376 -11.92 10.45 7.13
N MET A 377 -12.45 10.64 5.93
CA MET A 377 -13.46 11.66 5.68
C MET A 377 -14.84 11.14 6.10
N GLU A 378 -15.67 12.00 6.64
CA GLU A 378 -17.07 11.71 6.89
C GLU A 378 -17.88 11.97 5.60
N PHE A 379 -18.22 10.92 4.88
CA PHE A 379 -19.06 11.01 3.69
C PHE A 379 -20.53 11.06 4.09
N THR A 380 -21.27 12.01 3.55
CA THR A 380 -22.71 12.19 3.83
C THR A 380 -23.61 11.77 2.65
N SER A 381 -23.03 11.52 1.49
CA SER A 381 -23.71 11.09 0.27
C SER A 381 -22.75 10.29 -0.62
N MET A 382 -23.29 9.33 -1.37
CA MET A 382 -22.54 8.60 -2.40
C MET A 382 -22.00 9.51 -3.52
N ASP A 383 -22.58 10.68 -3.73
CA ASP A 383 -22.09 11.65 -4.73
C ASP A 383 -20.71 12.23 -4.40
N GLN A 384 -20.25 12.05 -3.16
CA GLN A 384 -18.92 12.48 -2.70
C GLN A 384 -17.83 11.42 -2.91
N ILE A 385 -18.21 10.23 -3.39
CA ILE A 385 -17.37 9.05 -3.52
C ILE A 385 -17.12 8.75 -4.98
N ASP A 386 -15.85 8.60 -5.33
CA ASP A 386 -15.40 8.24 -6.69
C ASP A 386 -14.91 6.78 -6.77
N ASP A 387 -14.63 6.16 -5.63
CA ASP A 387 -14.12 4.79 -5.54
C ASP A 387 -15.13 3.74 -5.99
N ILE A 388 -14.79 3.02 -7.07
CA ILE A 388 -15.64 1.96 -7.65
C ILE A 388 -15.90 0.80 -6.69
N SER A 389 -14.95 0.44 -5.83
CA SER A 389 -15.14 -0.61 -4.80
C SER A 389 -16.16 -0.19 -3.78
N THR A 390 -16.12 1.06 -3.33
CA THR A 390 -17.08 1.62 -2.37
C THR A 390 -18.48 1.65 -2.96
N ILE A 391 -18.61 2.01 -4.25
CA ILE A 391 -19.89 2.03 -4.97
C ILE A 391 -20.48 0.62 -5.06
N ASP A 392 -19.67 -0.40 -5.37
CA ASP A 392 -20.15 -1.80 -5.43
C ASP A 392 -20.54 -2.30 -4.04
N GLU A 393 -19.73 -2.11 -3.02
CA GLU A 393 -20.01 -2.56 -1.64
C GLU A 393 -21.23 -1.85 -1.02
N TYR A 394 -21.48 -0.59 -1.37
CA TYR A 394 -22.74 0.08 -1.03
C TYR A 394 -23.95 -0.67 -1.60
N GLN A 395 -23.88 -1.11 -2.88
CA GLN A 395 -24.93 -1.90 -3.48
C GLN A 395 -25.04 -3.31 -2.90
N VAL A 396 -23.93 -3.92 -2.49
CA VAL A 396 -23.93 -5.20 -1.75
C VAL A 396 -24.70 -5.05 -0.45
N ALA A 397 -24.44 -4.03 0.34
CA ALA A 397 -25.14 -3.75 1.60
C ALA A 397 -26.64 -3.52 1.40
N LEU A 398 -27.05 -2.75 0.38
CA LEU A 398 -28.48 -2.56 0.07
C LEU A 398 -29.16 -3.87 -0.32
N ARG A 399 -28.51 -4.71 -1.14
CA ARG A 399 -29.04 -6.05 -1.49
C ARG A 399 -29.15 -6.97 -0.28
N ALA A 400 -28.29 -6.81 0.72
CA ALA A 400 -28.35 -7.53 2.00
C ALA A 400 -29.46 -7.03 2.93
N GLY A 401 -30.13 -5.92 2.59
CA GLY A 401 -31.26 -5.36 3.35
C GLY A 401 -30.89 -4.22 4.31
N CYS A 402 -29.68 -3.69 4.24
CA CYS A 402 -29.30 -2.48 4.98
C CYS A 402 -30.08 -1.26 4.47
N SER A 403 -30.38 -0.31 5.35
CA SER A 403 -30.88 0.99 4.94
C SER A 403 -29.80 1.77 4.17
N GLU A 404 -30.18 2.79 3.40
CA GLU A 404 -29.23 3.66 2.67
C GLU A 404 -28.16 4.25 3.62
N LYS A 405 -28.54 4.64 4.82
CA LYS A 405 -27.63 5.18 5.82
C LYS A 405 -26.63 4.10 6.31
N GLU A 406 -27.12 2.94 6.70
CA GLU A 406 -26.25 1.83 7.14
C GLU A 406 -25.31 1.38 6.03
N ALA A 407 -25.79 1.33 4.79
CA ALA A 407 -24.98 0.98 3.63
C ALA A 407 -23.89 2.04 3.37
N LEU A 408 -24.23 3.35 3.47
CA LEU A 408 -23.26 4.43 3.32
C LEU A 408 -22.21 4.41 4.45
N ASP A 409 -22.64 4.27 5.70
CA ASP A 409 -21.74 4.24 6.86
C ASP A 409 -20.75 3.07 6.73
N ALA A 410 -21.24 1.88 6.36
CA ALA A 410 -20.41 0.69 6.18
C ALA A 410 -19.43 0.82 5.00
N ALA A 411 -19.91 1.27 3.84
CA ALA A 411 -19.08 1.45 2.66
C ALA A 411 -18.02 2.54 2.88
N SER A 412 -18.40 3.66 3.51
CA SER A 412 -17.50 4.78 3.81
C SER A 412 -16.37 4.39 4.75
N ALA A 413 -16.60 3.48 5.71
CA ALA A 413 -15.59 3.07 6.68
C ALA A 413 -14.36 2.41 6.01
N PHE A 414 -14.57 1.74 4.88
CA PHE A 414 -13.52 1.03 4.12
C PHE A 414 -13.19 1.68 2.79
N SER A 415 -13.82 2.81 2.45
CA SER A 415 -13.58 3.51 1.20
C SER A 415 -12.12 3.88 1.00
N ARG A 416 -11.57 3.55 -0.18
CA ARG A 416 -10.24 3.98 -0.61
C ARG A 416 -10.13 5.51 -0.70
N ASP A 417 -11.24 6.21 -0.93
CA ASP A 417 -11.27 7.67 -1.02
C ASP A 417 -10.88 8.35 0.31
N ASN A 418 -10.99 7.66 1.44
CA ASN A 418 -10.45 8.14 2.72
C ASN A 418 -8.95 8.48 2.63
N ALA A 419 -8.18 7.62 1.98
CA ALA A 419 -6.76 7.82 1.77
C ALA A 419 -6.45 8.72 0.57
N ARG A 420 -7.42 8.92 -0.34
CA ARG A 420 -7.26 9.69 -1.59
C ARG A 420 -7.69 11.15 -1.48
N THR A 421 -8.21 11.59 -0.32
CA THR A 421 -8.44 13.00 -0.05
C THR A 421 -7.15 13.81 -0.18
N PRO A 422 -7.20 15.07 -0.67
CA PRO A 422 -6.03 15.93 -0.81
C PRO A 422 -5.21 16.08 0.47
N VAL A 423 -3.88 16.08 0.34
CA VAL A 423 -2.96 16.29 1.46
C VAL A 423 -3.19 17.66 2.09
N GLN A 424 -3.26 17.69 3.41
CA GLN A 424 -3.54 18.88 4.22
C GLN A 424 -2.25 19.65 4.50
N TRP A 425 -1.84 20.53 3.57
CA TRP A 425 -0.61 21.32 3.69
C TRP A 425 -0.74 22.49 4.66
N SER A 426 -1.92 23.12 4.73
CA SER A 426 -2.17 24.27 5.59
C SER A 426 -3.64 24.42 5.97
N ALA A 427 -3.94 25.36 6.88
CA ALA A 427 -5.30 25.73 7.23
C ALA A 427 -5.97 26.71 6.22
N GLU A 428 -5.34 26.97 5.09
CA GLU A 428 -5.83 27.84 4.02
C GLU A 428 -6.88 27.11 3.14
N LYS A 429 -7.49 27.82 2.19
CA LYS A 429 -8.49 27.26 1.27
C LYS A 429 -7.95 25.95 0.65
N ASN A 430 -8.83 24.97 0.51
CA ASN A 430 -8.53 23.65 -0.03
C ASN A 430 -7.33 22.97 0.67
N ALA A 431 -7.17 23.20 1.98
CA ALA A 431 -6.03 22.71 2.76
C ALA A 431 -4.64 23.14 2.24
N GLY A 432 -4.56 24.18 1.40
CA GLY A 432 -3.33 24.57 0.70
C GLY A 432 -2.87 23.57 -0.35
N PHE A 433 -3.73 22.65 -0.78
CA PHE A 433 -3.46 21.67 -1.83
C PHE A 433 -3.54 22.29 -3.23
N SER A 434 -4.58 23.10 -3.49
CA SER A 434 -4.89 23.69 -4.78
C SER A 434 -5.54 25.07 -4.66
N GLU A 435 -5.28 25.93 -5.62
CA GLU A 435 -6.02 27.20 -5.80
C GLU A 435 -7.37 26.96 -6.50
N GLY A 436 -7.49 25.88 -7.29
CA GLY A 436 -8.72 25.44 -7.98
C GLY A 436 -9.63 24.59 -7.10
N GLU A 437 -10.67 24.01 -7.70
CA GLU A 437 -11.57 23.05 -7.07
C GLU A 437 -10.89 21.67 -7.05
N PRO A 438 -10.61 21.07 -5.87
CA PRO A 438 -10.01 19.75 -5.80
C PRO A 438 -10.91 18.67 -6.41
N TRP A 439 -10.32 17.70 -7.12
CA TRP A 439 -11.02 16.60 -7.76
C TRP A 439 -11.81 15.72 -6.77
N LEU A 440 -11.38 15.68 -5.50
CA LEU A 440 -12.05 15.02 -4.40
C LEU A 440 -12.12 16.00 -3.22
N GLY A 441 -13.18 15.93 -2.43
CA GLY A 441 -13.39 16.82 -1.29
C GLY A 441 -12.25 16.79 -0.27
N VAL A 442 -11.91 17.94 0.29
CA VAL A 442 -10.91 18.06 1.35
C VAL A 442 -11.55 17.73 2.70
N ASN A 443 -10.90 16.93 3.53
CA ASN A 443 -11.39 16.64 4.87
C ASN A 443 -11.47 17.93 5.70
N PRO A 444 -12.62 18.29 6.27
CA PRO A 444 -12.82 19.56 6.99
C PRO A 444 -11.87 19.80 8.17
N ASN A 445 -11.27 18.73 8.73
CA ASN A 445 -10.33 18.82 9.83
C ASN A 445 -8.94 19.37 9.44
N TYR A 446 -8.73 19.77 8.17
CA TYR A 446 -7.47 20.38 7.71
C TYR A 446 -7.10 21.66 8.46
N LYS A 447 -8.06 22.32 9.08
CA LYS A 447 -7.81 23.51 9.91
C LYS A 447 -6.99 23.19 11.15
N GLU A 448 -7.10 21.96 11.65
CA GLU A 448 -6.45 21.46 12.86
C GLU A 448 -5.29 20.53 12.53
N ILE A 449 -5.48 19.64 11.55
CA ILE A 449 -4.49 18.67 11.11
C ILE A 449 -3.89 19.14 9.78
N ASN A 450 -2.70 19.72 9.80
CA ASN A 450 -2.00 20.12 8.57
C ASN A 450 -0.49 20.23 8.77
N VAL A 451 0.26 20.13 7.66
CA VAL A 451 1.72 20.18 7.65
C VAL A 451 2.25 21.49 8.26
N LYS A 452 1.71 22.64 7.84
CA LYS A 452 2.20 23.98 8.25
C LYS A 452 2.16 24.18 9.77
N SER A 453 1.09 23.75 10.43
CA SER A 453 0.96 23.82 11.89
C SER A 453 1.93 22.89 12.60
N GLN A 454 2.11 21.67 12.08
CA GLN A 454 2.96 20.66 12.71
C GLN A 454 4.46 20.89 12.50
N LEU A 455 4.86 21.59 11.43
CA LEU A 455 6.27 21.97 11.21
C LEU A 455 6.85 22.86 12.32
N THR A 456 6.01 23.65 12.96
CA THR A 456 6.42 24.58 14.04
C THR A 456 6.26 24.00 15.44
N ASP A 457 5.65 22.82 15.57
CA ASP A 457 5.42 22.14 16.83
C ASP A 457 6.41 20.96 16.99
N SER A 458 7.35 21.12 17.92
CA SER A 458 8.36 20.10 18.24
C SER A 458 7.78 18.82 18.87
N ASP A 459 6.52 18.86 19.32
CA ASP A 459 5.79 17.72 19.90
C ASP A 459 4.72 17.16 18.95
N SER A 460 4.64 17.65 17.71
CA SER A 460 3.73 17.15 16.68
C SER A 460 4.05 15.71 16.26
N LEU A 461 3.09 15.06 15.59
CA LEU A 461 3.29 13.74 14.97
C LEU A 461 4.36 13.80 13.87
N LEU A 462 4.36 14.87 13.05
CA LEU A 462 5.38 15.10 12.04
C LEU A 462 6.79 15.16 12.64
N SER A 463 6.96 15.90 13.75
CA SER A 463 8.23 15.95 14.48
C SER A 463 8.62 14.60 15.06
N PHE A 464 7.64 13.79 15.45
CA PHE A 464 7.88 12.44 15.94
C PHE A 464 8.34 11.48 14.81
N TYR A 465 7.74 11.56 13.62
CA TYR A 465 8.23 10.81 12.44
C TYR A 465 9.66 11.19 12.07
N LYS A 466 10.01 12.48 12.11
CA LYS A 466 11.41 12.93 11.90
C LYS A 466 12.38 12.31 12.93
N LYS A 467 11.97 12.16 14.18
CA LYS A 467 12.77 11.48 15.23
C LYS A 467 12.91 9.97 14.95
N LEU A 468 11.83 9.31 14.49
CA LEU A 468 11.86 7.88 14.12
C LEU A 468 12.81 7.63 12.95
N THR A 469 12.73 8.44 11.88
CA THR A 469 13.63 8.32 10.74
C THR A 469 15.08 8.60 11.12
N ALA A 470 15.31 9.60 11.96
CA ALA A 470 16.65 9.91 12.47
C ALA A 470 17.22 8.77 13.32
N LEU A 471 16.42 8.18 14.23
CA LEU A 471 16.86 7.04 15.05
C LEU A 471 17.23 5.83 14.19
N ARG A 472 16.39 5.48 13.18
CA ARG A 472 16.67 4.38 12.26
C ARG A 472 17.98 4.56 11.50
N LYS A 473 18.37 5.79 11.20
CA LYS A 473 19.57 6.15 10.44
C LYS A 473 20.77 6.47 11.30
N ALA A 474 20.60 6.57 12.62
CA ALA A 474 21.69 6.88 13.55
C ALA A 474 22.79 5.80 13.49
N PRO A 475 24.06 6.16 13.29
CA PRO A 475 25.15 5.20 13.10
C PRO A 475 25.22 4.14 14.22
N GLU A 476 24.93 4.51 15.47
CA GLU A 476 24.99 3.64 16.64
C GLU A 476 23.88 2.58 16.65
N TYR A 477 22.72 2.86 16.03
CA TYR A 477 21.51 2.01 16.12
C TYR A 477 21.09 1.40 14.80
N LYS A 478 21.58 1.96 13.68
CA LYS A 478 21.23 1.57 12.32
C LYS A 478 21.40 0.07 12.09
N GLU A 479 22.53 -0.49 12.49
CA GLU A 479 22.82 -1.92 12.29
C GLU A 479 21.79 -2.80 13.00
N THR A 480 21.45 -2.47 14.24
CA THR A 480 20.44 -3.20 15.01
C THR A 480 19.04 -3.00 14.45
N LEU A 481 18.64 -1.76 14.09
CA LEU A 481 17.30 -1.47 13.61
C LEU A 481 17.04 -2.01 12.19
N VAL A 482 18.08 -2.18 11.37
CA VAL A 482 17.96 -2.75 10.02
C VAL A 482 18.08 -4.27 10.06
N TYR A 483 19.15 -4.81 10.65
CA TYR A 483 19.52 -6.22 10.54
C TYR A 483 19.32 -7.04 11.82
N GLY A 484 19.12 -6.39 12.96
CA GLY A 484 18.91 -7.06 14.24
C GLY A 484 17.71 -8.00 14.22
N THR A 485 17.76 -9.03 15.03
CA THR A 485 16.63 -9.97 15.20
C THR A 485 15.45 -9.29 15.86
N PHE A 486 14.26 -9.77 15.53
CA PHE A 486 13.00 -9.40 16.18
C PHE A 486 12.58 -10.52 17.13
N ALA A 487 12.12 -10.16 18.33
CA ALA A 487 11.45 -11.10 19.21
C ALA A 487 10.34 -10.39 20.01
N PRO A 488 9.13 -10.98 20.11
CA PRO A 488 8.10 -10.48 21.00
C PRO A 488 8.59 -10.44 22.45
N TYR A 489 8.14 -9.45 23.19
CA TYR A 489 8.44 -9.31 24.61
C TYR A 489 7.15 -9.22 25.42
N GLN A 490 6.99 -10.03 26.46
CA GLN A 490 5.76 -10.12 27.28
C GLN A 490 4.47 -10.18 26.42
N GLU A 491 4.49 -11.02 25.40
CA GLU A 491 3.44 -11.14 24.36
C GLU A 491 2.03 -11.33 24.95
N GLU A 492 1.92 -12.06 26.09
CA GLU A 492 0.66 -12.35 26.78
C GLU A 492 0.08 -11.14 27.55
N GLN A 493 0.86 -10.06 27.73
CA GLN A 493 0.36 -8.86 28.41
C GLN A 493 -0.61 -8.10 27.52
N LYS A 494 -1.87 -7.96 27.99
CA LYS A 494 -2.95 -7.33 27.22
C LYS A 494 -2.67 -5.85 26.95
N ASN A 495 -3.05 -5.41 25.77
CA ASN A 495 -2.91 -4.02 25.28
C ASN A 495 -1.47 -3.48 25.37
N LEU A 496 -0.49 -4.37 25.45
CA LEU A 496 0.93 -4.06 25.33
C LEU A 496 1.44 -4.59 24.01
N ILE A 497 1.99 -3.73 23.18
CA ILE A 497 2.82 -4.14 22.04
C ILE A 497 4.27 -3.91 22.45
N ALA A 498 4.99 -5.01 22.69
CA ALA A 498 6.37 -4.97 23.14
C ALA A 498 7.22 -5.98 22.38
N TYR A 499 8.38 -5.55 21.93
CA TYR A 499 9.32 -6.41 21.23
C TYR A 499 10.75 -5.92 21.38
N THR A 500 11.69 -6.81 21.12
CA THR A 500 13.12 -6.48 21.10
C THR A 500 13.66 -6.48 19.67
N ARG A 501 14.67 -5.62 19.45
CA ARG A 501 15.56 -5.65 18.29
C ARG A 501 16.97 -5.85 18.81
N ASN A 502 17.54 -7.02 18.53
CA ASN A 502 18.83 -7.44 19.08
C ASN A 502 19.87 -7.58 17.97
N GLY A 503 21.02 -6.95 18.15
CA GLY A 503 22.14 -6.92 17.22
C GLY A 503 23.41 -6.42 17.92
N GLU A 504 24.07 -5.41 17.37
CA GLU A 504 25.19 -4.74 18.05
C GLU A 504 24.73 -4.02 19.33
N LYS A 505 23.47 -3.63 19.37
CA LYS A 505 22.77 -3.08 20.52
C LYS A 505 21.54 -3.93 20.85
N ASN A 506 21.08 -3.88 22.09
CA ASN A 506 19.82 -4.48 22.50
C ASN A 506 18.79 -3.38 22.74
N LEU A 507 17.77 -3.36 21.93
CA LEU A 507 16.71 -2.37 21.99
C LEU A 507 15.41 -3.02 22.43
N LEU A 508 14.75 -2.41 23.42
CA LEU A 508 13.40 -2.76 23.86
C LEU A 508 12.43 -1.68 23.44
N ILE A 509 11.46 -2.06 22.65
CA ILE A 509 10.40 -1.18 22.13
C ILE A 509 9.12 -1.52 22.87
N LEU A 510 8.48 -0.53 23.49
CA LEU A 510 7.29 -0.69 24.31
C LEU A 510 6.19 0.29 23.88
N GLY A 511 4.97 -0.18 23.71
CA GLY A 511 3.78 0.61 23.42
C GLY A 511 2.59 0.18 24.27
N ASN A 512 2.08 1.08 25.11
CA ASN A 512 0.88 0.89 25.90
C ASN A 512 -0.37 1.32 25.12
N MET A 513 -1.12 0.38 24.57
CA MET A 513 -2.25 0.61 23.67
C MET A 513 -3.59 0.86 24.41
N GLN A 514 -3.56 1.43 25.63
CA GLN A 514 -4.78 1.67 26.41
C GLN A 514 -4.74 2.94 27.24
N ALA A 515 -5.91 3.39 27.68
CA ALA A 515 -6.11 4.61 28.48
C ALA A 515 -5.68 4.47 29.96
N GLN A 516 -5.18 3.31 30.37
CA GLN A 516 -4.67 3.07 31.74
C GLN A 516 -3.16 2.84 31.71
N SER A 517 -2.49 3.28 32.78
CA SER A 517 -1.07 2.95 32.97
C SER A 517 -0.89 1.45 33.20
N GLN A 518 0.21 0.91 32.74
CA GLN A 518 0.56 -0.49 33.01
C GLN A 518 2.03 -0.66 33.35
N LYS A 519 2.33 -1.69 34.15
CA LYS A 519 3.69 -2.06 34.52
C LYS A 519 4.23 -3.06 33.53
N VAL A 520 5.49 -2.90 33.19
CA VAL A 520 6.24 -3.82 32.33
C VAL A 520 7.56 -4.14 33.03
N SER A 521 7.88 -5.42 33.21
CA SER A 521 9.17 -5.84 33.74
C SER A 521 10.26 -5.58 32.69
N LEU A 522 11.45 -5.17 33.14
CA LEU A 522 12.59 -4.94 32.26
C LEU A 522 13.48 -6.20 32.18
N PRO A 523 14.04 -6.51 30.99
CA PRO A 523 14.93 -7.68 30.82
C PRO A 523 16.28 -7.48 31.45
N GLY A 524 16.67 -6.23 31.73
CA GLY A 524 17.96 -5.86 32.33
C GLY A 524 18.02 -4.36 32.59
N GLU A 525 19.22 -3.89 32.95
CA GLU A 525 19.49 -2.47 33.18
C GLU A 525 19.21 -1.64 31.92
N VAL A 526 18.51 -0.52 32.08
CA VAL A 526 18.29 0.48 31.03
C VAL A 526 19.51 1.40 30.96
N LYS A 527 20.17 1.41 29.80
CA LYS A 527 21.32 2.28 29.55
C LYS A 527 20.91 3.66 29.11
N GLU A 528 19.92 3.72 28.22
CA GLU A 528 19.48 4.98 27.63
C GLU A 528 18.01 4.89 27.20
N VAL A 529 17.30 6.03 27.25
CA VAL A 529 15.99 6.25 26.65
C VAL A 529 16.21 6.96 25.31
N LEU A 530 16.02 6.22 24.20
CA LEU A 530 16.34 6.70 22.86
C LEU A 530 15.21 7.54 22.27
N LEU A 531 13.98 7.15 22.56
CA LEU A 531 12.79 7.83 22.08
C LEU A 531 11.64 7.63 23.06
N ASN A 532 10.85 8.68 23.27
CA ASN A 532 9.64 8.65 24.09
C ASN A 532 8.65 9.67 23.53
N ASN A 533 7.39 9.29 23.36
CA ASN A 533 6.34 10.19 22.89
C ASN A 533 5.78 11.10 23.99
N GLN A 534 6.19 10.88 25.25
CA GLN A 534 5.77 11.69 26.40
C GLN A 534 6.99 12.25 27.15
N LYS A 535 6.78 13.29 27.95
CA LYS A 535 7.88 13.97 28.65
C LYS A 535 8.41 13.20 29.87
N ALA A 536 7.54 12.44 30.54
CA ALA A 536 7.91 11.75 31.77
C ALA A 536 8.13 10.24 31.53
N VAL A 537 9.14 9.72 32.23
CA VAL A 537 9.45 8.29 32.26
C VAL A 537 9.55 7.85 33.71
N GLU A 538 8.88 6.77 34.08
CA GLU A 538 8.90 6.19 35.41
C GLU A 538 9.58 4.81 35.33
N ILE A 539 10.91 4.78 35.50
CA ILE A 539 11.74 3.58 35.41
C ILE A 539 12.38 3.29 36.76
N THR A 540 12.36 2.03 37.16
CA THR A 540 13.17 1.46 38.26
C THR A 540 14.17 0.46 37.67
N GLU A 541 15.01 -0.14 38.51
CA GLU A 541 15.96 -1.19 38.07
C GLU A 541 15.29 -2.43 37.44
N LYS A 542 14.02 -2.69 37.77
CA LYS A 542 13.31 -3.94 37.38
C LYS A 542 12.06 -3.73 36.55
N GLU A 543 11.48 -2.55 36.55
CA GLU A 543 10.20 -2.30 35.90
C GLU A 543 10.10 -0.86 35.37
N ILE A 544 9.27 -0.68 34.37
CA ILE A 544 8.82 0.61 33.87
C ILE A 544 7.29 0.69 34.03
N ILE A 545 6.81 1.89 34.41
CA ILE A 545 5.37 2.19 34.38
C ILE A 545 5.11 3.00 33.12
N LEU A 546 4.45 2.38 32.15
CA LEU A 546 3.98 3.05 30.94
C LEU A 546 2.68 3.79 31.23
N LYS A 547 2.65 5.07 30.91
CA LYS A 547 1.43 5.90 30.97
C LYS A 547 0.45 5.54 29.85
N PRO A 548 -0.81 6.03 29.88
CA PRO A 548 -1.74 5.86 28.78
C PRO A 548 -1.11 6.25 27.43
N TYR A 549 -1.20 5.38 26.44
CA TYR A 549 -0.68 5.54 25.07
C TYR A 549 0.81 5.92 24.99
N GLN A 550 1.61 5.57 26.00
CA GLN A 550 3.04 5.82 25.98
C GLN A 550 3.75 4.82 25.04
N PHE A 551 4.58 5.39 24.17
CA PHE A 551 5.55 4.68 23.35
C PHE A 551 6.96 5.05 23.79
N ILE A 552 7.82 4.05 23.96
CA ILE A 552 9.21 4.28 24.38
C ILE A 552 10.16 3.26 23.75
N VAL A 553 11.36 3.73 23.41
CA VAL A 553 12.48 2.90 22.95
C VAL A 553 13.62 3.01 23.95
N LEU A 554 14.07 1.86 24.46
CA LEU A 554 15.12 1.75 25.46
C LEU A 554 16.31 0.99 24.88
N GLU A 555 17.55 1.46 25.13
CA GLU A 555 18.73 0.62 25.06
C GLU A 555 18.89 -0.12 26.39
N THR A 556 19.02 -1.45 26.35
CA THR A 556 19.18 -2.30 27.54
C THR A 556 20.53 -3.01 27.58
N ALA A 557 20.94 -3.47 28.77
CA ALA A 557 22.16 -4.21 28.89
C ALA A 557 22.10 -5.62 28.28
N VAL A 558 20.91 -6.19 28.20
CA VAL A 558 20.63 -7.54 27.66
C VAL A 558 19.46 -7.44 26.68
#